data_d6496528fd85496d1f107b287c582e4e
#
_entry.id   d6496528fd85496d1f107b287c582e4e
#
_cell.length_a   1.000
_cell.length_b   1.000
_cell.length_c   1.000
_cell.angle_alpha   90.00
_cell.angle_beta   90.00
_cell.angle_gamma   90.00
#
_symmetry.space_group_name_H-M   'P 1'
#
loop_
_entity.id
_entity.type
_entity.pdbx_description
1 polymer ?
#
loop_
_entity_poly.entity_id
_entity_poly.type
_entity_poly.pdbx_seq_one_letter_code
_entity_poly.pdbx_strand_id
1 'polypeptide(L)'
;MNSFEDAKILQQRRLVLKALSLTPFVSVPKFANAASGEQDRTYGGFPMGLHGATVRNFPNDEALRILTEELGLHRIELTPSQIRLRAFDQGNAEGPIASTAEVRQLKQQLAAAGVTATAYGFLPMAGDAGENERVFELASELSIRNITVVPQLQYLDSIERLADEYDIRLAIHNNAPGSTFTSIAEVSAAISGRGENVGACVDVGNVLRSSEDPAVAIRRLGSKVFGIHLKDVSSADPDSDVIGLGKGLLDTETFFTAMTETELAADMALSLEYLALPDQPVPSVLQSLALADRLLS
;
A
#
# COMPACT_ATOMS: atom_id res chain seq x y z
N MET A 1 42.87 5.27 2.61
CA MET A 1 42.44 6.62 2.97
C MET A 1 40.92 6.62 2.85
N ASN A 2 40.05 6.65 3.80
CA ASN A 2 40.10 6.58 5.25
C ASN A 2 38.87 5.84 5.78
N SER A 3 38.93 4.54 5.97
CA SER A 3 37.82 3.76 6.57
C SER A 3 37.65 4.06 8.08
N PHE A 4 38.57 4.77 8.69
CA PHE A 4 38.54 5.12 10.13
C PHE A 4 37.77 6.42 10.44
N GLU A 5 37.67 7.35 9.49
CA GLU A 5 36.89 8.59 9.68
C GLU A 5 35.41 8.37 9.49
N ASP A 6 35.02 7.53 8.51
CA ASP A 6 33.62 7.20 8.29
C ASP A 6 33.00 6.44 9.48
N ALA A 7 33.79 5.55 10.11
CA ALA A 7 33.34 4.86 11.31
C ALA A 7 33.14 5.81 12.51
N LYS A 8 33.95 6.87 12.62
CA LYS A 8 33.82 7.88 13.69
C LYS A 8 32.59 8.77 13.49
N ILE A 9 32.28 9.12 12.25
CA ILE A 9 31.09 9.93 11.92
C ILE A 9 29.81 9.15 12.22
N LEU A 10 29.76 7.87 11.87
CA LEU A 10 28.64 6.98 12.19
C LEU A 10 28.48 6.77 13.72
N GLN A 11 29.59 6.65 14.44
CA GLN A 11 29.56 6.50 15.89
C GLN A 11 29.15 7.79 16.62
N GLN A 12 29.51 8.96 16.11
CA GLN A 12 29.04 10.25 16.63
C GLN A 12 27.56 10.51 16.37
N ARG A 13 27.04 10.14 15.21
CA ARG A 13 25.59 10.20 14.92
C ARG A 13 24.79 9.28 15.83
N ARG A 14 25.26 8.06 16.10
CA ARG A 14 24.64 7.13 17.06
C ARG A 14 24.68 7.64 18.51
N LEU A 15 25.71 8.40 18.90
CA LEU A 15 25.80 9.00 20.24
C LEU A 15 24.87 10.20 20.40
N VAL A 16 24.65 10.99 19.36
CA VAL A 16 23.68 12.10 19.38
C VAL A 16 22.23 11.56 19.48
N LEU A 17 21.91 10.48 18.79
CA LEU A 17 20.60 9.83 18.90
C LEU A 17 20.39 9.18 20.29
N LYS A 18 21.43 8.62 20.92
CA LYS A 18 21.33 8.08 22.29
C LYS A 18 21.30 9.14 23.39
N ALA A 19 21.85 10.34 23.16
CA ALA A 19 21.79 11.43 24.13
C ALA A 19 20.42 12.13 24.17
N LEU A 20 19.59 11.97 23.14
CA LEU A 20 18.19 12.43 23.12
C LEU A 20 17.20 11.48 23.81
N SER A 21 17.63 10.28 24.20
CA SER A 21 16.80 9.27 24.87
C SER A 21 16.73 9.39 26.41
N LEU A 22 17.21 10.47 27.00
CA LEU A 22 17.13 10.76 28.45
C LEU A 22 16.21 11.93 28.81
N THR A 23 15.33 12.34 27.92
CA THR A 23 14.19 13.18 28.31
C THR A 23 13.02 12.30 28.76
N PRO A 24 12.28 12.70 29.84
CA PRO A 24 11.19 11.89 30.35
C PRO A 24 10.14 11.70 29.26
N PHE A 25 9.58 10.51 29.19
CA PHE A 25 8.48 10.10 28.35
C PHE A 25 7.54 11.28 28.00
N VAL A 26 7.84 11.94 26.90
CA VAL A 26 6.79 12.67 26.17
C VAL A 26 6.01 11.59 25.47
N SER A 27 4.82 11.31 25.96
CA SER A 27 3.88 10.43 25.27
C SER A 27 3.81 10.89 23.82
N VAL A 28 4.29 10.06 22.89
CA VAL A 28 4.06 10.23 21.46
C VAL A 28 2.53 10.36 21.36
N PRO A 29 1.99 11.47 20.83
CA PRO A 29 0.56 11.57 20.67
C PRO A 29 0.13 10.37 19.85
N LYS A 30 -0.75 9.52 20.41
CA LYS A 30 -1.52 8.56 19.62
C LYS A 30 -2.01 9.38 18.43
N PHE A 31 -1.69 8.95 17.20
CA PHE A 31 -2.13 9.61 15.99
C PHE A 31 -3.63 9.90 16.16
N ALA A 32 -3.96 11.12 16.51
CA ALA A 32 -5.33 11.59 16.45
C ALA A 32 -5.63 11.56 14.94
N ASN A 33 -6.59 10.72 14.55
CA ASN A 33 -7.22 10.87 13.25
C ASN A 33 -7.52 12.36 13.11
N ALA A 34 -6.90 13.02 12.14
CA ALA A 34 -7.34 14.34 11.74
C ALA A 34 -8.82 14.16 11.39
N ALA A 35 -9.68 14.67 12.24
CA ALA A 35 -11.11 14.60 12.05
C ALA A 35 -11.44 15.40 10.78
N SER A 36 -11.49 14.73 9.64
CA SER A 36 -12.28 15.17 8.52
C SER A 36 -13.74 15.04 8.98
N GLY A 37 -14.51 16.12 8.95
CA GLY A 37 -15.88 16.15 9.45
C GLY A 37 -16.88 15.37 8.60
N GLU A 38 -16.45 14.58 7.66
CA GLU A 38 -17.20 13.62 6.88
C GLU A 38 -16.67 12.23 7.24
N GLN A 39 -17.54 11.37 7.77
CA GLN A 39 -17.18 10.00 8.10
C GLN A 39 -16.78 9.27 6.81
N ASP A 40 -15.57 8.65 6.79
CA ASP A 40 -15.17 7.76 5.72
C ASP A 40 -16.27 6.72 5.46
N ARG A 41 -16.67 6.59 4.21
CA ARG A 41 -17.61 5.54 3.82
C ARG A 41 -16.95 4.18 4.01
N THR A 42 -17.57 3.32 4.80
CA THR A 42 -17.05 1.98 5.08
C THR A 42 -17.80 0.91 4.31
N TYR A 43 -17.07 -0.13 3.95
CA TYR A 43 -17.56 -1.29 3.22
C TYR A 43 -17.23 -2.53 4.06
N GLY A 44 -18.25 -3.17 4.65
CA GLY A 44 -18.04 -4.25 5.61
C GLY A 44 -17.23 -3.86 6.85
N GLY A 45 -17.29 -2.59 7.26
CA GLY A 45 -16.52 -2.05 8.37
C GLY A 45 -15.12 -1.52 7.98
N PHE A 46 -14.68 -1.70 6.72
CA PHE A 46 -13.39 -1.22 6.23
C PHE A 46 -13.55 0.04 5.37
N PRO A 47 -12.81 1.13 5.67
CA PRO A 47 -12.81 2.31 4.82
C PRO A 47 -12.21 2.00 3.45
N MET A 48 -12.97 2.25 2.38
CA MET A 48 -12.50 2.05 1.00
C MET A 48 -11.61 3.22 0.57
N GLY A 49 -10.47 2.91 -0.01
CA GLY A 49 -9.62 3.83 -0.74
C GLY A 49 -9.56 3.53 -2.23
N LEU A 50 -8.91 4.41 -2.97
CA LEU A 50 -8.61 4.19 -4.38
C LEU A 50 -7.13 3.83 -4.53
N HIS A 51 -6.82 2.84 -5.36
CA HIS A 51 -5.45 2.57 -5.76
C HIS A 51 -4.98 3.63 -6.78
N GLY A 52 -3.84 4.27 -6.51
CA GLY A 52 -3.34 5.39 -7.31
C GLY A 52 -3.14 5.12 -8.80
N ALA A 53 -2.88 3.86 -9.17
CA ALA A 53 -2.79 3.48 -10.57
C ALA A 53 -4.12 3.67 -11.35
N THR A 54 -5.25 3.70 -10.67
CA THR A 54 -6.57 3.97 -11.28
C THR A 54 -6.63 5.38 -11.88
N VAL A 55 -5.94 6.33 -11.27
CA VAL A 55 -5.89 7.76 -11.67
C VAL A 55 -4.51 8.19 -12.17
N ARG A 56 -3.69 7.24 -12.62
CA ARG A 56 -2.30 7.46 -13.03
C ARG A 56 -2.10 8.45 -14.16
N ASN A 57 -3.12 8.66 -15.00
CA ASN A 57 -3.05 9.56 -16.15
C ASN A 57 -3.44 11.01 -15.79
N PHE A 58 -3.82 11.28 -14.55
CA PHE A 58 -4.22 12.61 -14.09
C PHE A 58 -3.12 13.25 -13.23
N PRO A 59 -2.89 14.57 -13.32
CA PRO A 59 -2.10 15.31 -12.34
C PRO A 59 -2.66 15.12 -10.92
N ASN A 60 -1.81 15.24 -9.89
CA ASN A 60 -2.21 14.95 -8.51
C ASN A 60 -3.41 15.76 -8.01
N ASP A 61 -3.50 17.03 -8.36
CA ASP A 61 -4.63 17.88 -8.01
C ASP A 61 -5.95 17.39 -8.64
N GLU A 62 -5.92 17.01 -9.90
CA GLU A 62 -7.07 16.44 -10.60
C GLU A 62 -7.41 15.04 -10.08
N ALA A 63 -6.41 14.19 -9.82
CA ALA A 63 -6.60 12.88 -9.23
C ALA A 63 -7.29 12.97 -7.85
N LEU A 64 -6.88 13.92 -7.01
CA LEU A 64 -7.50 14.16 -5.71
C LEU A 64 -8.92 14.72 -5.85
N ARG A 65 -9.18 15.60 -6.81
CA ARG A 65 -10.52 16.10 -7.11
C ARG A 65 -11.46 14.97 -7.56
N ILE A 66 -11.01 14.11 -8.48
CA ILE A 66 -11.76 12.92 -8.90
C ILE A 66 -12.08 12.04 -7.69
N LEU A 67 -11.08 11.78 -6.85
CA LEU A 67 -11.25 10.95 -5.66
C LEU A 67 -12.34 11.49 -4.73
N THR A 68 -12.28 12.78 -4.39
CA THR A 68 -13.15 13.37 -3.38
C THR A 68 -14.50 13.83 -3.93
N GLU A 69 -14.52 14.54 -5.06
CA GLU A 69 -15.74 15.16 -5.57
C GLU A 69 -16.57 14.23 -6.45
N GLU A 70 -15.91 13.33 -7.22
CA GLU A 70 -16.64 12.45 -8.15
C GLU A 70 -16.90 11.06 -7.55
N LEU A 71 -15.94 10.52 -6.75
CA LEU A 71 -16.06 9.19 -6.18
C LEU A 71 -16.51 9.19 -4.71
N GLY A 72 -16.41 10.33 -4.01
CA GLY A 72 -16.75 10.43 -2.59
C GLY A 72 -15.84 9.60 -1.68
N LEU A 73 -14.57 9.40 -2.08
CA LEU A 73 -13.56 8.68 -1.32
C LEU A 73 -12.54 9.65 -0.74
N HIS A 74 -12.04 9.33 0.47
CA HIS A 74 -11.04 10.15 1.17
C HIS A 74 -9.78 9.38 1.53
N ARG A 75 -9.54 8.23 0.90
CA ARG A 75 -8.35 7.39 1.09
C ARG A 75 -7.73 7.02 -0.24
N ILE A 76 -6.39 7.02 -0.28
CA ILE A 76 -5.63 6.65 -1.46
C ILE A 76 -4.44 5.78 -1.08
N GLU A 77 -4.18 4.74 -1.83
CA GLU A 77 -2.88 4.10 -1.89
C GLU A 77 -2.06 4.81 -2.97
N LEU A 78 -1.01 5.48 -2.55
CA LEU A 78 -0.12 6.19 -3.48
C LEU A 78 0.75 5.19 -4.25
N THR A 79 1.03 5.53 -5.49
CA THR A 79 1.93 4.77 -6.36
C THR A 79 3.01 5.69 -6.92
N PRO A 80 4.02 5.16 -7.63
CA PRO A 80 4.99 5.99 -8.34
C PRO A 80 4.39 6.99 -9.34
N SER A 81 3.12 6.82 -9.73
CA SER A 81 2.40 7.78 -10.57
C SER A 81 2.12 9.11 -9.85
N GLN A 82 1.89 9.09 -8.54
CA GLN A 82 1.65 10.28 -7.74
C GLN A 82 2.94 10.87 -7.19
N ILE A 83 3.85 10.00 -6.73
CA ILE A 83 5.14 10.42 -6.19
C ILE A 83 6.13 9.26 -6.23
N ARG A 84 7.34 9.52 -6.71
CA ARG A 84 8.36 8.49 -6.82
C ARG A 84 9.32 8.53 -5.64
N LEU A 85 9.16 7.61 -4.71
CA LEU A 85 10.01 7.52 -3.52
C LEU A 85 11.29 6.70 -3.73
N ARG A 86 11.37 5.90 -4.82
CA ARG A 86 12.51 5.05 -5.15
C ARG A 86 12.74 4.97 -6.66
N ALA A 87 13.99 4.71 -7.08
CA ALA A 87 14.31 4.38 -8.46
C ALA A 87 13.69 3.01 -8.84
N PHE A 88 12.99 2.96 -9.96
CA PHE A 88 12.44 1.74 -10.52
C PHE A 88 13.28 1.29 -11.71
N ASP A 89 13.73 0.03 -11.67
CA ASP A 89 14.53 -0.56 -12.76
C ASP A 89 13.67 -1.15 -13.90
N GLN A 90 12.35 -1.16 -13.74
CA GLN A 90 11.44 -1.77 -14.72
C GLN A 90 10.48 -0.76 -15.34
N GLY A 91 10.99 0.15 -16.12
CA GLY A 91 10.31 0.76 -17.27
C GLY A 91 9.02 1.57 -17.08
N ASN A 92 8.41 1.60 -15.92
CA ASN A 92 7.08 2.20 -15.72
C ASN A 92 7.03 3.47 -14.86
N ALA A 93 8.16 3.97 -14.39
CA ALA A 93 8.21 5.25 -13.70
C ALA A 93 9.35 6.10 -14.26
N GLU A 94 9.06 6.93 -15.23
CA GLU A 94 9.97 7.95 -15.74
C GLU A 94 10.08 9.12 -14.72
N GLY A 95 11.27 9.65 -14.58
CA GLY A 95 11.52 10.84 -13.74
C GLY A 95 12.40 10.58 -12.51
N PRO A 96 12.84 11.65 -11.84
CA PRO A 96 13.71 11.58 -10.67
C PRO A 96 12.98 11.05 -9.43
N ILE A 97 13.75 10.57 -8.44
CA ILE A 97 13.22 10.30 -7.10
C ILE A 97 12.80 11.63 -6.47
N ALA A 98 11.64 11.63 -5.82
CA ALA A 98 11.08 12.82 -5.21
C ALA A 98 12.01 13.40 -4.11
N SER A 99 12.20 14.70 -4.16
CA SER A 99 12.86 15.47 -3.12
C SER A 99 11.97 15.58 -1.87
N THR A 100 12.57 15.89 -0.74
CA THR A 100 11.82 16.19 0.50
C THR A 100 10.81 17.34 0.30
N ALA A 101 11.10 18.31 -0.58
CA ALA A 101 10.17 19.40 -0.88
C ALA A 101 8.91 18.91 -1.61
N GLU A 102 9.08 18.01 -2.58
CA GLU A 102 7.94 17.42 -3.32
C GLU A 102 7.09 16.51 -2.42
N VAL A 103 7.72 15.75 -1.51
CA VAL A 103 6.99 14.98 -0.50
C VAL A 103 6.14 15.89 0.39
N ARG A 104 6.69 17.01 0.86
CA ARG A 104 5.94 17.99 1.66
C ARG A 104 4.82 18.65 0.87
N GLN A 105 5.06 18.96 -0.40
CA GLN A 105 4.03 19.50 -1.27
C GLN A 105 2.87 18.53 -1.42
N LEU A 106 3.13 17.26 -1.71
CA LEU A 106 2.08 16.25 -1.79
C LEU A 106 1.34 16.10 -0.46
N LYS A 107 2.05 16.10 0.68
CA LYS A 107 1.41 16.08 2.01
C LYS A 107 0.44 17.24 2.20
N GLN A 108 0.81 18.43 1.75
CA GLN A 108 -0.07 19.60 1.82
C GLN A 108 -1.28 19.47 0.88
N GLN A 109 -1.10 18.93 -0.33
CA GLN A 109 -2.20 18.65 -1.26
C GLN A 109 -3.19 17.64 -0.69
N LEU A 110 -2.70 16.51 -0.14
CA LEU A 110 -3.52 15.51 0.53
C LEU A 110 -4.32 16.12 1.69
N ALA A 111 -3.67 16.90 2.55
CA ALA A 111 -4.32 17.56 3.68
C ALA A 111 -5.37 18.58 3.23
N ALA A 112 -5.09 19.37 2.21
CA ALA A 112 -6.03 20.35 1.66
C ALA A 112 -7.27 19.69 1.03
N ALA A 113 -7.11 18.49 0.44
CA ALA A 113 -8.20 17.70 -0.13
C ALA A 113 -8.93 16.83 0.93
N GLY A 114 -8.47 16.80 2.18
CA GLY A 114 -9.02 15.92 3.21
C GLY A 114 -8.78 14.43 2.91
N VAL A 115 -7.68 14.10 2.24
CA VAL A 115 -7.35 12.74 1.81
C VAL A 115 -6.24 12.15 2.68
N THR A 116 -6.41 10.90 3.10
CA THR A 116 -5.40 10.12 3.81
C THR A 116 -4.70 9.15 2.86
N ALA A 117 -3.37 9.21 2.81
CA ALA A 117 -2.58 8.18 2.16
C ALA A 117 -2.50 6.95 3.08
N THR A 118 -3.08 5.82 2.67
CA THR A 118 -3.16 4.60 3.49
C THR A 118 -2.01 3.65 3.25
N ALA A 119 -1.49 3.63 2.03
CA ALA A 119 -0.36 2.81 1.65
C ALA A 119 0.46 3.49 0.53
N TYR A 120 1.64 2.97 0.28
CA TYR A 120 2.46 3.30 -0.88
C TYR A 120 3.01 2.03 -1.51
N GLY A 121 2.86 1.88 -2.81
CA GLY A 121 3.45 0.75 -3.52
C GLY A 121 2.87 0.51 -4.92
N PHE A 122 3.15 -0.67 -5.46
CA PHE A 122 4.06 -1.67 -4.89
C PHE A 122 5.52 -1.36 -5.26
N LEU A 123 6.45 -1.69 -4.37
CA LEU A 123 7.87 -1.38 -4.53
C LEU A 123 8.71 -2.67 -4.59
N PRO A 124 9.58 -2.84 -5.60
CA PRO A 124 10.66 -3.80 -5.49
C PRO A 124 11.64 -3.31 -4.42
N MET A 125 11.97 -4.14 -3.45
CA MET A 125 12.97 -3.83 -2.44
C MET A 125 14.15 -4.80 -2.50
N ALA A 126 15.37 -4.26 -2.60
CA ALA A 126 16.62 -4.98 -2.77
C ALA A 126 17.66 -4.57 -1.73
N GLY A 127 18.94 -4.87 -1.97
CA GLY A 127 20.02 -4.73 -0.99
C GLY A 127 20.56 -3.33 -0.73
N ASP A 128 20.06 -2.30 -1.40
CA ASP A 128 20.50 -0.92 -1.10
C ASP A 128 19.83 -0.42 0.18
N ALA A 129 20.61 -0.44 1.28
CA ALA A 129 20.09 -0.06 2.58
C ALA A 129 19.74 1.44 2.66
N GLY A 130 20.50 2.31 1.99
CA GLY A 130 20.26 3.75 2.02
C GLY A 130 19.00 4.13 1.23
N GLU A 131 18.77 3.50 0.10
CA GLU A 131 17.53 3.67 -0.67
C GLU A 131 16.32 3.14 0.11
N ASN A 132 16.44 1.97 0.74
CA ASN A 132 15.36 1.43 1.55
C ASN A 132 15.02 2.38 2.71
N GLU A 133 16.03 2.80 3.49
CA GLU A 133 15.84 3.76 4.60
C GLU A 133 15.15 5.04 4.11
N ARG A 134 15.57 5.57 2.95
CA ARG A 134 14.95 6.76 2.36
C ARG A 134 13.47 6.59 2.05
N VAL A 135 13.06 5.42 1.58
CA VAL A 135 11.63 5.11 1.35
C VAL A 135 10.85 5.17 2.66
N PHE A 136 11.37 4.59 3.75
CA PHE A 136 10.70 4.63 5.05
C PHE A 136 10.64 6.05 5.62
N GLU A 137 11.72 6.84 5.52
CA GLU A 137 11.72 8.25 5.91
C GLU A 137 10.60 9.04 5.23
N LEU A 138 10.49 8.92 3.91
CA LEU A 138 9.51 9.66 3.11
C LEU A 138 8.08 9.14 3.34
N ALA A 139 7.90 7.83 3.50
CA ALA A 139 6.61 7.25 3.88
C ALA A 139 6.16 7.75 5.27
N SER A 140 7.09 7.81 6.22
CA SER A 140 6.83 8.39 7.55
C SER A 140 6.45 9.88 7.47
N GLU A 141 7.13 10.68 6.63
CA GLU A 141 6.77 12.09 6.42
C GLU A 141 5.35 12.25 5.86
N LEU A 142 4.91 11.36 4.97
CA LEU A 142 3.55 11.30 4.43
C LEU A 142 2.53 10.69 5.41
N SER A 143 2.97 10.20 6.57
CA SER A 143 2.15 9.49 7.56
C SER A 143 1.54 8.18 7.03
N ILE A 144 2.21 7.54 6.08
CA ILE A 144 1.83 6.25 5.50
C ILE A 144 2.18 5.13 6.48
N ARG A 145 1.22 4.25 6.75
CA ARG A 145 1.38 3.12 7.68
C ARG A 145 1.74 1.81 7.00
N ASN A 146 1.45 1.67 5.72
CA ASN A 146 1.68 0.43 4.97
C ASN A 146 2.52 0.71 3.72
N ILE A 147 3.58 -0.06 3.52
CA ILE A 147 4.34 -0.08 2.27
C ILE A 147 4.09 -1.43 1.61
N THR A 148 3.47 -1.41 0.42
CA THR A 148 3.26 -2.60 -0.40
C THR A 148 4.54 -2.93 -1.15
N VAL A 149 5.10 -4.13 -0.96
CA VAL A 149 6.46 -4.47 -1.42
C VAL A 149 6.54 -5.80 -2.15
N VAL A 150 7.51 -5.91 -3.04
CA VAL A 150 8.00 -7.17 -3.63
C VAL A 150 9.49 -7.30 -3.24
N PRO A 151 9.79 -7.82 -2.05
CA PRO A 151 11.16 -7.84 -1.56
C PRO A 151 11.95 -8.99 -2.18
N GLN A 152 13.26 -8.77 -2.36
CA GLN A 152 14.18 -9.90 -2.55
C GLN A 152 14.39 -10.57 -1.19
N LEU A 153 14.05 -11.86 -1.07
CA LEU A 153 13.99 -12.59 0.21
C LEU A 153 15.29 -12.51 1.03
N GLN A 154 16.44 -12.49 0.37
CA GLN A 154 17.75 -12.38 1.02
C GLN A 154 17.97 -11.06 1.80
N TYR A 155 17.19 -10.03 1.51
CA TYR A 155 17.27 -8.72 2.19
C TYR A 155 16.09 -8.47 3.14
N LEU A 156 15.15 -9.40 3.22
CA LEU A 156 13.92 -9.21 4.00
C LEU A 156 14.21 -8.90 5.48
N ASP A 157 15.21 -9.54 6.09
CA ASP A 157 15.61 -9.28 7.49
C ASP A 157 16.10 -7.82 7.70
N SER A 158 16.73 -7.23 6.70
CA SER A 158 17.20 -5.84 6.79
C SER A 158 16.06 -4.84 6.56
N ILE A 159 15.11 -5.20 5.71
CA ILE A 159 13.93 -4.38 5.41
C ILE A 159 12.94 -4.44 6.58
N GLU A 160 12.75 -5.62 7.19
CA GLU A 160 11.92 -5.79 8.39
C GLU A 160 12.42 -4.92 9.57
N ARG A 161 13.75 -4.82 9.75
CA ARG A 161 14.30 -3.91 10.79
C ARG A 161 13.95 -2.44 10.56
N LEU A 162 13.89 -1.99 9.32
CA LEU A 162 13.40 -0.65 8.99
C LEU A 162 11.89 -0.52 9.29
N ALA A 163 11.12 -1.54 8.95
CA ALA A 163 9.69 -1.57 9.26
C ALA A 163 9.44 -1.42 10.77
N ASP A 164 10.22 -2.11 11.60
CA ASP A 164 10.14 -2.00 13.06
C ASP A 164 10.65 -0.64 13.57
N GLU A 165 11.74 -0.11 13.01
CA GLU A 165 12.31 1.17 13.41
C GLU A 165 11.38 2.35 13.14
N TYR A 166 10.69 2.33 12.00
CA TYR A 166 9.76 3.40 11.58
C TYR A 166 8.32 3.16 12.00
N ASP A 167 8.00 2.00 12.61
CA ASP A 167 6.62 1.56 12.90
C ASP A 167 5.73 1.60 11.64
N ILE A 168 6.27 1.12 10.53
CA ILE A 168 5.60 1.02 9.23
C ILE A 168 5.48 -0.45 8.84
N ARG A 169 4.31 -0.86 8.39
CA ARG A 169 4.04 -2.23 7.97
C ARG A 169 4.57 -2.52 6.57
N LEU A 170 5.19 -3.67 6.42
CA LEU A 170 5.58 -4.28 5.15
C LEU A 170 4.48 -5.24 4.70
N ALA A 171 3.79 -4.90 3.63
CA ALA A 171 2.77 -5.73 3.01
C ALA A 171 3.34 -6.42 1.76
N ILE A 172 3.74 -7.69 1.87
CA ILE A 172 4.28 -8.45 0.73
C ILE A 172 3.16 -8.71 -0.27
N HIS A 173 3.36 -8.24 -1.51
CA HIS A 173 2.39 -8.30 -2.59
C HIS A 173 2.50 -9.62 -3.37
N ASN A 174 1.38 -10.28 -3.64
CA ASN A 174 1.34 -11.39 -4.59
C ASN A 174 1.22 -10.88 -6.03
N ASN A 175 2.00 -11.48 -6.92
CA ASN A 175 2.08 -11.08 -8.32
C ASN A 175 1.39 -12.09 -9.25
N ALA A 176 1.14 -11.67 -10.49
CA ALA A 176 0.69 -12.56 -11.54
C ALA A 176 1.73 -13.66 -11.86
N PRO A 177 1.32 -14.80 -12.41
CA PRO A 177 2.22 -15.88 -12.82
C PRO A 177 3.37 -15.39 -13.71
N GLY A 178 4.56 -15.95 -13.48
CA GLY A 178 5.80 -15.56 -14.21
C GLY A 178 6.71 -14.59 -13.44
N SER A 179 6.34 -14.20 -12.22
CA SER A 179 7.13 -13.33 -11.33
C SER A 179 7.49 -14.05 -10.02
N THR A 180 7.86 -13.30 -8.97
CA THR A 180 8.04 -13.81 -7.60
C THR A 180 6.74 -13.62 -6.81
N PHE A 181 6.50 -14.45 -5.78
CA PHE A 181 5.27 -14.40 -4.98
C PHE A 181 4.00 -14.58 -5.82
N THR A 182 3.97 -15.59 -6.68
CA THR A 182 2.84 -15.86 -7.58
C THR A 182 1.70 -16.62 -6.91
N SER A 183 1.92 -17.14 -5.72
CA SER A 183 0.93 -17.85 -4.94
C SER A 183 0.82 -17.29 -3.52
N ILE A 184 -0.36 -17.47 -2.92
CA ILE A 184 -0.56 -17.14 -1.50
C ILE A 184 0.28 -18.04 -0.58
N ALA A 185 0.65 -19.23 -1.05
CA ALA A 185 1.57 -20.10 -0.33
C ALA A 185 2.97 -19.49 -0.21
N GLU A 186 3.50 -18.90 -1.29
CA GLU A 186 4.80 -18.21 -1.28
C GLU A 186 4.79 -16.99 -0.37
N VAL A 187 3.74 -16.15 -0.44
CA VAL A 187 3.57 -15.01 0.47
C VAL A 187 3.49 -15.48 1.92
N SER A 188 2.65 -16.48 2.20
CA SER A 188 2.49 -17.06 3.54
C SER A 188 3.82 -17.60 4.10
N ALA A 189 4.64 -18.24 3.26
CA ALA A 189 5.96 -18.71 3.65
C ALA A 189 6.92 -17.57 3.97
N ALA A 190 6.89 -16.49 3.17
CA ALA A 190 7.76 -15.34 3.38
C ALA A 190 7.45 -14.57 4.67
N ILE A 191 6.17 -14.49 5.08
CA ILE A 191 5.76 -13.81 6.32
C ILE A 191 5.79 -14.70 7.56
N SER A 192 5.93 -16.02 7.37
CA SER A 192 5.93 -16.98 8.48
C SER A 192 7.11 -16.77 9.44
N GLY A 193 6.81 -16.64 10.74
CA GLY A 193 7.81 -16.40 11.78
C GLY A 193 8.38 -14.98 11.82
N ARG A 194 7.84 -14.04 11.01
CA ARG A 194 8.19 -12.62 10.99
C ARG A 194 7.48 -11.85 12.11
N GLY A 195 8.03 -10.67 12.40
CA GLY A 195 7.48 -9.72 13.37
C GLY A 195 6.08 -9.21 13.02
N GLU A 196 5.55 -8.35 13.89
CA GLU A 196 4.18 -7.82 13.75
C GLU A 196 4.04 -6.90 12.55
N ASN A 197 5.12 -6.24 12.13
CA ASN A 197 5.15 -5.30 11.01
C ASN A 197 5.37 -5.97 9.64
N VAL A 198 5.40 -7.30 9.54
CA VAL A 198 5.48 -8.02 8.26
C VAL A 198 4.20 -8.81 8.02
N GLY A 199 3.55 -8.55 6.91
CA GLY A 199 2.31 -9.18 6.49
C GLY A 199 2.16 -9.17 4.97
N ALA A 200 0.93 -9.26 4.50
CA ALA A 200 0.60 -9.42 3.09
C ALA A 200 -0.26 -8.28 2.55
N CYS A 201 -0.02 -7.90 1.30
CA CYS A 201 -1.00 -7.22 0.46
C CYS A 201 -1.59 -8.26 -0.50
N VAL A 202 -2.88 -8.53 -0.37
CA VAL A 202 -3.58 -9.49 -1.24
C VAL A 202 -4.09 -8.77 -2.48
N ASP A 203 -3.42 -8.97 -3.59
CA ASP A 203 -3.91 -8.55 -4.89
C ASP A 203 -4.89 -9.62 -5.41
N VAL A 204 -6.18 -9.29 -5.33
CA VAL A 204 -7.29 -10.19 -5.66
C VAL A 204 -7.23 -10.65 -7.12
N GLY A 205 -6.92 -9.73 -8.05
CA GLY A 205 -6.80 -10.07 -9.46
C GLY A 205 -5.65 -11.03 -9.76
N ASN A 206 -4.52 -10.87 -9.08
CA ASN A 206 -3.38 -11.78 -9.25
C ASN A 206 -3.61 -13.15 -8.60
N VAL A 207 -4.39 -13.21 -7.50
CA VAL A 207 -4.86 -14.50 -6.96
C VAL A 207 -5.70 -15.25 -8.00
N LEU A 208 -6.64 -14.55 -8.65
CA LEU A 208 -7.47 -15.13 -9.71
C LEU A 208 -6.64 -15.58 -10.92
N ARG A 209 -5.65 -14.77 -11.35
CA ARG A 209 -4.72 -15.12 -12.44
C ARG A 209 -3.86 -16.35 -12.11
N SER A 210 -3.59 -16.58 -10.84
CA SER A 210 -2.90 -17.78 -10.35
C SER A 210 -3.83 -18.97 -10.16
N SER A 211 -5.11 -18.86 -10.55
CA SER A 211 -6.14 -19.88 -10.38
C SER A 211 -6.34 -20.28 -8.91
N GLU A 212 -6.09 -19.37 -7.99
CA GLU A 212 -6.38 -19.50 -6.57
C GLU A 212 -7.68 -18.76 -6.20
N ASP A 213 -8.25 -19.11 -5.04
CA ASP A 213 -9.47 -18.48 -4.53
C ASP A 213 -9.12 -17.33 -3.56
N PRO A 214 -9.51 -16.07 -3.89
CA PRO A 214 -9.24 -14.92 -3.02
C PRO A 214 -9.88 -15.01 -1.62
N ALA A 215 -11.05 -15.64 -1.50
CA ALA A 215 -11.69 -15.84 -0.20
C ALA A 215 -10.89 -16.82 0.68
N VAL A 216 -10.32 -17.86 0.09
CA VAL A 216 -9.40 -18.78 0.78
C VAL A 216 -8.12 -18.06 1.17
N ALA A 217 -7.58 -17.19 0.30
CA ALA A 217 -6.39 -16.39 0.57
C ALA A 217 -6.57 -15.50 1.81
N ILE A 218 -7.69 -14.76 1.89
CA ILE A 218 -8.01 -13.88 3.03
C ILE A 218 -8.12 -14.69 4.32
N ARG A 219 -8.88 -15.79 4.31
CA ARG A 219 -9.05 -16.64 5.50
C ARG A 219 -7.72 -17.25 5.98
N ARG A 220 -6.83 -17.61 5.05
CA ARG A 220 -5.51 -18.18 5.38
C ARG A 220 -4.58 -17.18 6.04
N LEU A 221 -4.58 -15.92 5.58
CA LEU A 221 -3.65 -14.89 6.03
C LEU A 221 -4.16 -14.16 7.28
N GLY A 222 -5.49 -14.02 7.44
CA GLY A 222 -6.13 -13.44 8.62
C GLY A 222 -5.59 -12.05 8.96
N SER A 223 -5.24 -11.83 10.22
CA SER A 223 -4.73 -10.55 10.74
C SER A 223 -3.39 -10.10 10.13
N LYS A 224 -2.73 -10.95 9.36
CA LYS A 224 -1.54 -10.58 8.59
C LYS A 224 -1.86 -9.94 7.22
N VAL A 225 -3.13 -9.75 6.88
CA VAL A 225 -3.52 -8.95 5.70
C VAL A 225 -3.46 -7.47 6.06
N PHE A 226 -2.46 -6.77 5.53
CA PHE A 226 -2.24 -5.33 5.73
C PHE A 226 -2.73 -4.48 4.58
N GLY A 227 -2.96 -5.09 3.41
CA GLY A 227 -3.52 -4.44 2.24
C GLY A 227 -4.33 -5.40 1.38
N ILE A 228 -5.31 -4.86 0.68
CA ILE A 228 -6.07 -5.56 -0.36
C ILE A 228 -6.13 -4.64 -1.58
N HIS A 229 -5.61 -5.11 -2.72
CA HIS A 229 -5.91 -4.52 -4.01
C HIS A 229 -7.18 -5.19 -4.54
N LEU A 230 -8.29 -4.50 -4.34
CA LEU A 230 -9.61 -4.98 -4.72
C LEU A 230 -9.83 -4.71 -6.21
N LYS A 231 -9.73 -5.73 -7.03
CA LYS A 231 -9.93 -5.65 -8.46
C LYS A 231 -10.51 -6.94 -9.01
N ASP A 232 -11.17 -6.83 -10.16
CA ASP A 232 -11.65 -7.96 -10.93
C ASP A 232 -10.90 -8.07 -12.26
N VAL A 233 -10.78 -9.25 -12.79
CA VAL A 233 -10.05 -9.53 -14.03
C VAL A 233 -10.93 -10.26 -15.03
N SER A 234 -10.71 -9.99 -16.32
CA SER A 234 -11.53 -10.54 -17.40
C SER A 234 -11.31 -12.03 -17.63
N SER A 235 -10.13 -12.55 -17.30
CA SER A 235 -9.79 -13.99 -17.41
C SER A 235 -8.64 -14.34 -16.45
N ALA A 236 -8.31 -15.64 -16.35
CA ALA A 236 -7.17 -16.12 -15.57
C ALA A 236 -5.82 -15.96 -16.29
N ASP A 237 -5.79 -15.38 -17.49
CA ASP A 237 -4.54 -15.09 -18.17
C ASP A 237 -3.71 -14.06 -17.40
N PRO A 238 -2.37 -14.21 -17.32
CA PRO A 238 -1.51 -13.29 -16.59
C PRO A 238 -1.65 -11.81 -17.03
N ASP A 239 -1.93 -11.59 -18.30
CA ASP A 239 -2.06 -10.27 -18.94
C ASP A 239 -3.52 -9.81 -19.12
N SER A 240 -4.48 -10.48 -18.48
CA SER A 240 -5.91 -10.14 -18.57
C SER A 240 -6.20 -8.72 -18.06
N ASP A 241 -7.22 -8.08 -18.65
CA ASP A 241 -7.62 -6.73 -18.25
C ASP A 241 -8.15 -6.67 -16.81
N VAL A 242 -7.77 -5.61 -16.10
CA VAL A 242 -8.35 -5.24 -14.79
C VAL A 242 -9.60 -4.39 -15.04
N ILE A 243 -10.74 -4.97 -14.78
CA ILE A 243 -12.08 -4.43 -15.10
C ILE A 243 -12.87 -4.08 -13.83
N GLY A 244 -14.08 -3.55 -13.99
CA GLY A 244 -14.94 -3.22 -12.85
C GLY A 244 -15.41 -4.46 -12.09
N LEU A 245 -15.58 -4.36 -10.77
CA LEU A 245 -16.04 -5.44 -9.91
C LEU A 245 -17.36 -6.06 -10.38
N GLY A 246 -17.46 -7.39 -10.30
CA GLY A 246 -18.61 -8.17 -10.69
C GLY A 246 -18.77 -8.33 -12.20
N LYS A 247 -17.78 -7.95 -12.99
CA LYS A 247 -17.78 -8.13 -14.46
C LYS A 247 -16.79 -9.20 -14.93
N GLY A 248 -16.01 -9.77 -14.04
CA GLY A 248 -14.96 -10.73 -14.33
C GLY A 248 -15.11 -12.05 -13.58
N LEU A 249 -13.97 -12.55 -13.12
CA LEU A 249 -13.88 -13.86 -12.48
C LEU A 249 -14.14 -13.83 -10.97
N LEU A 250 -14.12 -12.66 -10.33
CA LEU A 250 -14.28 -12.57 -8.89
C LEU A 250 -15.71 -12.92 -8.48
N ASP A 251 -15.85 -13.97 -7.66
CA ASP A 251 -17.06 -14.17 -6.87
C ASP A 251 -17.09 -13.13 -5.74
N THR A 252 -17.64 -11.96 -6.05
CA THR A 252 -17.65 -10.80 -5.15
C THR A 252 -18.41 -11.08 -3.86
N GLU A 253 -19.50 -11.85 -3.90
CA GLU A 253 -20.30 -12.18 -2.73
C GLU A 253 -19.51 -13.07 -1.77
N THR A 254 -18.92 -14.15 -2.27
CA THR A 254 -18.07 -15.05 -1.48
C THR A 254 -16.84 -14.34 -0.92
N PHE A 255 -16.21 -13.46 -1.71
CA PHE A 255 -15.04 -12.69 -1.28
C PHE A 255 -15.38 -11.70 -0.17
N PHE A 256 -16.44 -10.91 -0.31
CA PHE A 256 -16.85 -9.95 0.70
C PHE A 256 -17.36 -10.63 1.98
N THR A 257 -18.02 -11.77 1.85
CA THR A 257 -18.34 -12.62 3.02
C THR A 257 -17.08 -13.03 3.76
N ALA A 258 -16.05 -13.50 3.03
CA ALA A 258 -14.77 -13.85 3.65
C ALA A 258 -14.10 -12.67 4.35
N MET A 259 -14.15 -11.46 3.77
CA MET A 259 -13.62 -10.25 4.41
C MET A 259 -14.30 -9.93 5.74
N THR A 260 -15.62 -10.06 5.82
CA THR A 260 -16.39 -9.73 7.03
C THR A 260 -16.29 -10.80 8.11
N GLU A 261 -16.11 -12.06 7.74
CA GLU A 261 -15.98 -13.21 8.65
C GLU A 261 -14.55 -13.42 9.17
N THR A 262 -13.55 -12.84 8.51
CA THR A 262 -12.13 -13.02 8.87
C THR A 262 -11.66 -11.87 9.75
N GLU A 263 -10.91 -12.19 10.81
CA GLU A 263 -10.24 -11.18 11.62
C GLU A 263 -9.07 -10.57 10.81
N LEU A 264 -9.35 -9.48 10.12
CA LEU A 264 -8.38 -8.70 9.36
C LEU A 264 -7.80 -7.57 10.21
N ALA A 265 -6.64 -7.04 9.82
CA ALA A 265 -6.06 -5.88 10.51
C ALA A 265 -7.00 -4.66 10.40
N ALA A 266 -7.32 -4.05 11.55
CA ALA A 266 -8.31 -2.97 11.63
C ALA A 266 -7.94 -1.72 10.80
N ASP A 267 -6.64 -1.51 10.55
CA ASP A 267 -6.08 -0.41 9.76
C ASP A 267 -5.51 -0.90 8.40
N MET A 268 -6.02 -2.03 7.91
CA MET A 268 -5.73 -2.55 6.58
C MET A 268 -6.08 -1.52 5.49
N ALA A 269 -5.20 -1.39 4.50
CA ALA A 269 -5.45 -0.58 3.32
C ALA A 269 -6.34 -1.35 2.32
N LEU A 270 -7.61 -0.96 2.19
CA LEU A 270 -8.51 -1.50 1.18
C LEU A 270 -8.53 -0.57 -0.03
N SER A 271 -7.91 -0.96 -1.13
CA SER A 271 -7.66 -0.11 -2.31
C SER A 271 -8.38 -0.66 -3.54
N LEU A 272 -9.43 0.02 -3.99
CA LEU A 272 -10.12 -0.33 -5.23
C LEU A 272 -9.26 0.04 -6.44
N GLU A 273 -9.00 -0.92 -7.32
CA GLU A 273 -8.15 -0.75 -8.50
C GLU A 273 -8.91 -1.03 -9.80
N TYR A 274 -8.82 -0.09 -10.76
CA TYR A 274 -9.38 -0.21 -12.10
C TYR A 274 -8.39 0.32 -13.14
N LEU A 275 -8.09 -0.46 -14.18
CA LEU A 275 -7.03 -0.12 -15.13
C LEU A 275 -7.46 -0.11 -16.60
N ALA A 276 -8.64 -0.65 -16.95
CA ALA A 276 -9.05 -0.86 -18.33
C ALA A 276 -9.23 0.43 -19.14
N LEU A 277 -9.74 1.50 -18.51
CA LEU A 277 -9.94 2.80 -19.17
C LEU A 277 -9.31 3.92 -18.29
N PRO A 278 -7.99 4.09 -18.31
CA PRO A 278 -7.30 4.97 -17.36
C PRO A 278 -7.63 6.45 -17.51
N ASP A 279 -8.12 6.89 -18.69
CA ASP A 279 -8.54 8.28 -18.93
C ASP A 279 -10.01 8.52 -18.56
N GLN A 280 -10.79 7.49 -18.27
CA GLN A 280 -12.21 7.55 -17.92
C GLN A 280 -12.58 6.53 -16.83
N PRO A 281 -11.92 6.53 -15.67
CA PRO A 281 -12.12 5.50 -14.64
C PRO A 281 -13.44 5.65 -13.88
N VAL A 282 -13.95 6.88 -13.72
CA VAL A 282 -15.04 7.24 -12.81
C VAL A 282 -16.30 6.40 -12.99
N PRO A 283 -16.87 6.20 -14.20
CA PRO A 283 -18.10 5.42 -14.34
C PRO A 283 -17.97 3.97 -13.86
N SER A 284 -16.83 3.32 -14.12
CA SER A 284 -16.59 1.93 -13.72
C SER A 284 -16.30 1.80 -12.23
N VAL A 285 -15.57 2.77 -11.66
CA VAL A 285 -15.30 2.84 -10.22
C VAL A 285 -16.60 3.05 -9.45
N LEU A 286 -17.48 3.97 -9.87
CA LEU A 286 -18.80 4.19 -9.24
C LEU A 286 -19.68 2.92 -9.28
N GLN A 287 -19.69 2.18 -10.39
CA GLN A 287 -20.39 0.89 -10.46
C GLN A 287 -19.83 -0.14 -9.49
N SER A 288 -18.50 -0.19 -9.35
CA SER A 288 -17.81 -1.08 -8.42
C SER A 288 -18.13 -0.74 -6.96
N LEU A 289 -18.13 0.55 -6.61
CA LEU A 289 -18.51 1.04 -5.28
C LEU A 289 -19.97 0.73 -4.96
N ALA A 290 -20.88 0.93 -5.92
CA ALA A 290 -22.29 0.60 -5.76
C ALA A 290 -22.55 -0.91 -5.57
N LEU A 291 -21.73 -1.77 -6.21
CA LEU A 291 -21.77 -3.21 -5.98
C LEU A 291 -21.28 -3.55 -4.57
N ALA A 292 -20.14 -2.99 -4.16
CA ALA A 292 -19.60 -3.21 -2.81
C ALA A 292 -20.58 -2.76 -1.72
N ASP A 293 -21.21 -1.59 -1.86
CA ASP A 293 -22.27 -1.12 -0.95
C ASP A 293 -23.38 -2.14 -0.80
N ARG A 294 -23.91 -2.63 -1.91
CA ARG A 294 -25.04 -3.56 -1.91
C ARG A 294 -24.72 -4.88 -1.22
N LEU A 295 -23.47 -5.34 -1.30
CA LEU A 295 -23.05 -6.64 -0.76
C LEU A 295 -22.52 -6.55 0.67
N LEU A 296 -22.14 -5.36 1.14
CA LEU A 296 -21.52 -5.14 2.43
C LEU A 296 -22.36 -4.25 3.38
N SER A 297 -23.56 -3.84 2.94
CA SER A 297 -24.52 -3.06 3.74
C SER A 297 -25.39 -3.91 4.67
#